data_21f57b4bd8721a9d796d512adb1bccfc
#
_entry.id   21f57b4bd8721a9d796d512adb1bccfc
#
_cell.length_a   1.000
_cell.length_b   1.000
_cell.length_c   1.000
_cell.angle_alpha   90.00
_cell.angle_beta   90.00
_cell.angle_gamma   90.00
#
_symmetry.space_group_name_H-M   'P 1'
#
loop_
_entity.id
_entity.type
_entity.pdbx_description
1 polymer ?
#
loop_
_entity_poly.entity_id
_entity_poly.type
_entity_poly.pdbx_seq_one_letter_code
_entity_poly.pdbx_strand_id
1 'polypeptide(L)'
;MIDFVGKRIWFIGLSVILVIVSGLLFLVGPGLNQGIDFTGGTSTSIQFDDVTIETDDVRSVFAEAGFADAIIQNTGEGNFFIRTSVQSESDQDDVEAALNRSYPGTAKRTEVTTVGKSVADDTISNAITAIVVAAVFIILF
;
A
#
# COMPACT_ATOMS: atom_id res chain seq x y z
N MET A 1 2.06 -13.54 43.14
CA MET A 1 1.29 -12.38 42.57
C MET A 1 2.28 -11.32 42.18
N ILE A 2 2.18 -10.82 40.94
CA ILE A 2 3.06 -9.74 40.45
C ILE A 2 2.50 -8.42 40.99
N ASP A 3 3.33 -7.67 41.73
CA ASP A 3 2.94 -6.36 42.26
C ASP A 3 3.04 -5.30 41.16
N PHE A 4 1.94 -5.09 40.44
CA PHE A 4 1.84 -4.10 39.37
C PHE A 4 1.85 -2.67 39.88
N VAL A 5 1.27 -2.44 41.07
CA VAL A 5 1.12 -1.09 41.62
C VAL A 5 2.47 -0.56 42.16
N GLY A 6 3.23 -1.38 42.86
CA GLY A 6 4.55 -1.03 43.34
C GLY A 6 5.59 -0.86 42.23
N LYS A 7 5.41 -1.53 41.10
CA LYS A 7 6.36 -1.49 39.96
C LYS A 7 5.87 -0.63 38.80
N ARG A 8 4.88 0.24 39.01
CA ARG A 8 4.28 1.08 37.95
C ARG A 8 5.31 1.90 37.14
N ILE A 9 6.33 2.43 37.79
CA ILE A 9 7.38 3.24 37.15
C ILE A 9 8.19 2.39 36.16
N TRP A 10 8.43 1.11 36.47
CA TRP A 10 9.12 0.20 35.56
C TRP A 10 8.29 -0.10 34.31
N PHE A 11 6.97 -0.30 34.45
CA PHE A 11 6.08 -0.52 33.31
C PHE A 11 5.94 0.72 32.46
N ILE A 12 5.84 1.91 33.07
CA ILE A 12 5.84 3.18 32.33
C ILE A 12 7.17 3.36 31.57
N GLY A 13 8.31 3.13 32.23
CA GLY A 13 9.63 3.20 31.60
C GLY A 13 9.76 2.27 30.40
N LEU A 14 9.32 1.01 30.56
CA LEU A 14 9.29 0.03 29.46
C LEU A 14 8.42 0.51 28.29
N SER A 15 7.23 1.03 28.58
CA SER A 15 6.33 1.55 27.54
C SER A 15 6.96 2.73 26.79
N VAL A 16 7.59 3.65 27.48
CA VAL A 16 8.29 4.79 26.87
C VAL A 16 9.43 4.32 25.97
N ILE A 17 10.23 3.36 26.44
CA ILE A 17 11.32 2.78 25.63
C ILE A 17 10.75 2.12 24.37
N LEU A 18 9.67 1.33 24.47
CA LEU A 18 9.04 0.69 23.32
C LEU A 18 8.52 1.71 22.30
N VAL A 19 7.92 2.81 22.76
CA VAL A 19 7.45 3.90 21.88
C VAL A 19 8.63 4.56 21.16
N ILE A 20 9.72 4.86 21.88
CA ILE A 20 10.92 5.46 21.29
C ILE A 20 11.54 4.52 20.25
N VAL A 21 11.73 3.25 20.60
CA VAL A 21 12.29 2.24 19.68
C VAL A 21 11.41 2.07 18.44
N SER A 22 10.10 2.00 18.61
CA SER A 22 9.15 1.93 17.49
C SER A 22 9.23 3.16 16.59
N GLY A 23 9.33 4.35 17.18
CA GLY A 23 9.52 5.60 16.45
C GLY A 23 10.83 5.65 15.66
N LEU A 24 11.93 5.20 16.27
CA LEU A 24 13.22 5.11 15.59
C LEU A 24 13.20 4.10 14.44
N LEU A 25 12.61 2.92 14.64
CA LEU A 25 12.47 1.92 13.59
C LEU A 25 11.60 2.44 12.44
N PHE A 26 10.59 3.23 12.73
CA PHE A 26 9.75 3.87 11.70
C PHE A 26 10.53 4.91 10.88
N LEU A 27 11.42 5.68 11.51
CA LEU A 27 12.21 6.72 10.85
C LEU A 27 13.39 6.17 10.04
N VAL A 28 14.03 5.08 10.53
CA VAL A 28 15.25 4.51 9.94
C VAL A 28 14.95 3.31 9.06
N GLY A 29 13.79 2.67 9.26
CA GLY A 29 13.37 1.50 8.50
C GLY A 29 13.01 1.82 7.03
N PRO A 30 12.76 0.79 6.21
CA PRO A 30 12.40 0.94 4.79
C PRO A 30 11.05 1.66 4.57
N GLY A 31 10.43 2.15 5.65
CA GLY A 31 9.13 2.80 5.62
C GLY A 31 7.96 1.80 5.52
N LEU A 32 6.75 2.32 5.66
CA LEU A 32 5.52 1.56 5.43
C LEU A 32 5.14 1.67 3.95
N ASN A 33 4.83 0.56 3.32
CA ASN A 33 4.18 0.56 2.01
C ASN A 33 2.73 1.04 2.17
N GLN A 34 2.53 2.33 2.00
CA GLN A 34 1.22 2.96 2.11
C GLN A 34 0.32 2.53 0.95
N GLY A 35 -0.99 2.42 1.22
CA GLY A 35 -1.97 2.18 0.17
C GLY A 35 -2.15 3.41 -0.74
N ILE A 36 -2.74 3.20 -1.92
CA ILE A 36 -3.01 4.28 -2.88
C ILE A 36 -3.94 5.36 -2.32
N ASP A 37 -4.73 5.04 -1.31
CA ASP A 37 -5.59 6.00 -0.61
C ASP A 37 -4.79 7.09 0.11
N PHE A 38 -3.52 6.82 0.44
CA PHE A 38 -2.63 7.74 1.15
C PHE A 38 -1.53 8.33 0.25
N THR A 39 -1.12 7.65 -0.79
CA THR A 39 -0.05 8.11 -1.68
C THR A 39 -0.56 8.65 -3.00
N GLY A 40 -1.81 8.36 -3.32
CA GLY A 40 -2.31 8.39 -4.68
C GLY A 40 -1.72 7.23 -5.49
N GLY A 41 -2.37 6.86 -6.57
CA GLY A 41 -1.90 5.79 -7.44
C GLY A 41 -3.04 5.05 -8.11
N THR A 42 -2.66 4.06 -8.90
CA THR A 42 -3.59 3.13 -9.54
C THR A 42 -3.35 1.72 -9.00
N SER A 43 -4.40 1.06 -8.57
CA SER A 43 -4.38 -0.37 -8.30
C SER A 43 -5.14 -1.12 -9.37
N THR A 44 -4.53 -2.19 -9.86
CA THR A 44 -5.10 -3.04 -10.92
C THR A 44 -5.08 -4.48 -10.46
N SER A 45 -6.22 -5.15 -10.57
CA SER A 45 -6.33 -6.60 -10.37
C SER A 45 -6.39 -7.29 -11.72
N ILE A 46 -5.48 -8.22 -11.96
CA ILE A 46 -5.40 -9.00 -13.21
C ILE A 46 -5.48 -10.47 -12.86
N GLN A 47 -6.32 -11.17 -13.57
CA GLN A 47 -6.40 -12.63 -13.55
C GLN A 47 -5.87 -13.19 -14.85
N PHE A 48 -4.96 -14.14 -14.75
CA PHE A 48 -4.46 -14.92 -15.87
C PHE A 48 -5.07 -16.32 -15.82
N ASP A 49 -5.46 -16.85 -16.98
CA ASP A 49 -5.93 -18.22 -17.09
C ASP A 49 -4.77 -19.23 -16.92
N ASP A 50 -3.53 -18.77 -17.18
CA ASP A 50 -2.31 -19.55 -16.96
C ASP A 50 -1.73 -19.26 -15.57
N VAL A 51 -1.78 -20.23 -14.67
CA VAL A 51 -1.28 -20.13 -13.30
C VAL A 51 0.25 -20.28 -13.19
N THR A 52 0.94 -20.54 -14.29
CA THR A 52 2.40 -20.69 -14.33
C THR A 52 3.14 -19.37 -14.47
N ILE A 53 2.40 -18.26 -14.72
CA ILE A 53 2.97 -16.92 -14.86
C ILE A 53 3.56 -16.47 -13.53
N GLU A 54 4.81 -16.04 -13.56
CA GLU A 54 5.54 -15.58 -12.38
C GLU A 54 5.42 -14.05 -12.22
N THR A 55 5.69 -13.58 -10.99
CA THR A 55 5.65 -12.14 -10.67
C THR A 55 6.63 -11.32 -11.53
N ASP A 56 7.78 -11.90 -11.88
CA ASP A 56 8.80 -11.22 -12.67
C ASP A 56 8.39 -11.07 -14.15
N ASP A 57 7.60 -12.00 -14.66
CA ASP A 57 7.03 -11.89 -16.00
C ASP A 57 6.06 -10.70 -16.08
N VAL A 58 5.15 -10.60 -15.11
CA VAL A 58 4.20 -9.47 -15.03
C VAL A 58 4.96 -8.15 -14.82
N ARG A 59 6.03 -8.16 -14.01
CA ARG A 59 6.86 -6.96 -13.78
C ARG A 59 7.51 -6.46 -15.06
N SER A 60 7.98 -7.36 -15.93
CA SER A 60 8.58 -6.97 -17.21
C SER A 60 7.59 -6.24 -18.11
N VAL A 61 6.33 -6.70 -18.16
CA VAL A 61 5.27 -6.07 -18.95
C VAL A 61 4.96 -4.66 -18.43
N PHE A 62 4.85 -4.49 -17.12
CA PHE A 62 4.61 -3.17 -16.54
C PHE A 62 5.81 -2.23 -16.71
N ALA A 63 7.04 -2.75 -16.66
CA ALA A 63 8.24 -1.96 -16.93
C ALA A 63 8.30 -1.49 -18.39
N GLU A 64 7.91 -2.32 -19.36
CA GLU A 64 7.82 -1.93 -20.78
C GLU A 64 6.73 -0.87 -21.02
N ALA A 65 5.65 -0.90 -20.25
CA ALA A 65 4.61 0.13 -20.28
C ALA A 65 4.97 1.41 -19.51
N GLY A 66 6.20 1.52 -18.97
CA GLY A 66 6.69 2.70 -18.26
C GLY A 66 6.50 2.68 -16.74
N PHE A 67 6.03 1.60 -16.17
CA PHE A 67 5.77 1.43 -14.73
C PHE A 67 6.75 0.44 -14.08
N ALA A 68 8.05 0.72 -14.19
CA ALA A 68 9.10 -0.13 -13.63
C ALA A 68 9.09 -0.20 -12.08
N ASP A 69 8.49 0.79 -11.43
CA ASP A 69 8.29 0.88 -9.97
C ASP A 69 7.01 0.18 -9.48
N ALA A 70 6.31 -0.55 -10.34
CA ALA A 70 5.10 -1.28 -10.00
C ALA A 70 5.33 -2.26 -8.84
N ILE A 71 4.47 -2.18 -7.82
CA ILE A 71 4.43 -3.14 -6.72
C ILE A 71 3.46 -4.25 -7.09
N ILE A 72 3.99 -5.44 -7.36
CA ILE A 72 3.23 -6.58 -7.84
C ILE A 72 3.16 -7.63 -6.74
N GLN A 73 1.95 -8.06 -6.41
CA GLN A 73 1.67 -9.10 -5.44
C GLN A 73 0.90 -10.23 -6.10
N ASN A 74 1.46 -11.44 -6.08
CA ASN A 74 0.74 -12.64 -6.50
C ASN A 74 -0.19 -13.08 -5.35
N THR A 75 -1.48 -13.13 -5.61
CA THR A 75 -2.50 -13.53 -4.63
C THR A 75 -2.95 -14.99 -4.79
N GLY A 76 -2.30 -15.73 -5.70
CA GLY A 76 -2.58 -17.13 -5.99
C GLY A 76 -3.56 -17.33 -7.15
N GLU A 77 -3.60 -18.54 -7.67
CA GLU A 77 -4.52 -18.95 -8.76
C GLU A 77 -4.44 -18.07 -10.00
N GLY A 78 -3.25 -17.55 -10.34
CA GLY A 78 -3.05 -16.66 -11.49
C GLY A 78 -3.56 -15.23 -11.27
N ASN A 79 -3.91 -14.87 -10.03
CA ASN A 79 -4.34 -13.51 -9.68
C ASN A 79 -3.18 -12.66 -9.22
N PHE A 80 -3.08 -11.47 -9.79
CA PHE A 80 -2.08 -10.47 -9.44
C PHE A 80 -2.74 -9.16 -9.05
N PHE A 81 -2.31 -8.62 -7.91
CA PHE A 81 -2.67 -7.29 -7.45
C PHE A 81 -1.48 -6.35 -7.66
N ILE A 82 -1.68 -5.33 -8.47
CA ILE A 82 -0.61 -4.45 -8.95
C ILE A 82 -0.93 -3.02 -8.56
N ARG A 83 0.05 -2.35 -7.94
CA ARG A 83 -0.02 -0.92 -7.60
C ARG A 83 1.05 -0.17 -8.36
N THR A 84 0.65 0.93 -8.97
CA THR A 84 1.52 1.84 -9.73
C THR A 84 1.31 3.28 -9.29
N SER A 85 2.12 4.19 -9.79
CA SER A 85 1.83 5.63 -9.79
C SER A 85 0.48 5.91 -10.46
N VAL A 86 -0.05 7.12 -10.32
CA VAL A 86 -1.33 7.50 -10.95
C VAL A 86 -1.22 7.31 -12.46
N GLN A 87 -2.13 6.53 -13.02
CA GLN A 87 -2.23 6.27 -14.44
C GLN A 87 -3.33 7.15 -15.05
N SER A 88 -3.04 7.75 -16.20
CA SER A 88 -4.04 8.34 -17.08
C SER A 88 -4.79 7.26 -17.87
N GLU A 89 -5.83 7.63 -18.58
CA GLU A 89 -6.52 6.68 -19.47
C GLU A 89 -5.57 6.11 -20.54
N SER A 90 -4.72 6.95 -21.14
CA SER A 90 -3.71 6.50 -22.11
C SER A 90 -2.70 5.52 -21.54
N ASP A 91 -2.26 5.73 -20.28
CA ASP A 91 -1.34 4.81 -19.61
C ASP A 91 -1.99 3.43 -19.38
N GLN A 92 -3.29 3.43 -19.06
CA GLN A 92 -4.04 2.18 -18.89
C GLN A 92 -4.20 1.42 -20.21
N ASP A 93 -4.40 2.13 -21.32
CA ASP A 93 -4.45 1.55 -22.66
C ASP A 93 -3.09 0.96 -23.06
N ASP A 94 -1.99 1.64 -22.75
CA ASP A 94 -0.64 1.16 -23.00
C ASP A 94 -0.31 -0.11 -22.20
N VAL A 95 -0.70 -0.16 -20.92
CA VAL A 95 -0.59 -1.37 -20.09
C VAL A 95 -1.43 -2.51 -20.67
N GLU A 96 -2.66 -2.23 -21.08
CA GLU A 96 -3.52 -3.24 -21.69
C GLU A 96 -2.96 -3.76 -23.01
N ALA A 97 -2.44 -2.86 -23.84
CA ALA A 97 -1.78 -3.25 -25.10
C ALA A 97 -0.51 -4.09 -24.85
N ALA A 98 0.26 -3.78 -23.83
CA ALA A 98 1.44 -4.54 -23.43
C ALA A 98 1.04 -5.94 -22.91
N LEU A 99 0.02 -6.02 -22.05
CA LEU A 99 -0.51 -7.29 -21.54
C LEU A 99 -1.03 -8.17 -22.68
N ASN A 100 -1.84 -7.61 -23.59
CA ASN A 100 -2.39 -8.35 -24.74
C ASN A 100 -1.31 -8.80 -25.72
N ARG A 101 -0.18 -8.09 -25.80
CA ARG A 101 0.96 -8.44 -26.64
C ARG A 101 1.74 -9.62 -26.07
N SER A 102 1.97 -9.60 -24.74
CA SER A 102 2.72 -10.64 -24.04
C SER A 102 1.88 -11.88 -23.72
N TYR A 103 0.59 -11.69 -23.44
CA TYR A 103 -0.34 -12.75 -23.03
C TYR A 103 -1.68 -12.65 -23.79
N PRO A 104 -1.71 -12.97 -25.10
CA PRO A 104 -2.91 -12.80 -25.93
C PRO A 104 -4.08 -13.62 -25.42
N GLY A 105 -5.15 -12.95 -24.97
CA GLY A 105 -6.40 -13.56 -24.56
C GLY A 105 -6.41 -14.31 -23.24
N THR A 106 -5.26 -14.32 -22.51
CA THR A 106 -5.14 -15.03 -21.23
C THR A 106 -5.17 -14.09 -20.02
N ALA A 107 -4.88 -12.80 -20.23
CA ALA A 107 -4.93 -11.78 -19.18
C ALA A 107 -6.30 -11.12 -19.15
N LYS A 108 -6.99 -11.20 -18.02
CA LYS A 108 -8.27 -10.54 -17.79
C LYS A 108 -8.13 -9.53 -16.68
N ARG A 109 -8.21 -8.25 -17.01
CA ARG A 109 -8.25 -7.17 -16.02
C ARG A 109 -9.64 -7.19 -15.35
N THR A 110 -9.64 -7.40 -14.03
CA THR A 110 -10.87 -7.58 -13.25
C THR A 110 -11.33 -6.25 -12.64
N GLU A 111 -10.38 -5.46 -12.12
CA GLU A 111 -10.69 -4.20 -11.45
C GLU A 111 -9.55 -3.20 -11.64
N VAL A 112 -9.90 -1.93 -11.84
CA VAL A 112 -8.95 -0.81 -11.84
C VAL A 112 -9.52 0.29 -10.96
N THR A 113 -8.74 0.70 -9.97
CA THR A 113 -9.08 1.81 -9.08
C THR A 113 -7.95 2.82 -9.09
N THR A 114 -8.27 4.07 -9.43
CA THR A 114 -7.29 5.17 -9.42
C THR A 114 -7.68 6.22 -8.38
N VAL A 115 -6.73 6.57 -7.52
CA VAL A 115 -6.86 7.65 -6.53
C VAL A 115 -5.91 8.77 -6.90
N GLY A 116 -6.48 9.93 -7.20
CA GLY A 116 -5.68 11.13 -7.46
C GLY A 116 -4.92 11.59 -6.21
N LYS A 117 -3.75 12.21 -6.41
CA LYS A 117 -2.90 12.67 -5.31
C LYS A 117 -3.62 13.67 -4.40
N SER A 118 -4.43 14.57 -4.95
CA SER A 118 -5.20 15.55 -4.15
C SER A 118 -6.18 14.86 -3.20
N VAL A 119 -6.83 13.78 -3.64
CA VAL A 119 -7.77 13.01 -2.80
C VAL A 119 -7.01 12.29 -1.68
N ALA A 120 -5.83 11.75 -1.98
CA ALA A 120 -4.97 11.13 -0.98
C ALA A 120 -4.50 12.15 0.08
N ASP A 121 -4.05 13.32 -0.33
CA ASP A 121 -3.60 14.40 0.56
C ASP A 121 -4.74 14.88 1.48
N ASP A 122 -5.96 15.05 0.95
CA ASP A 122 -7.15 15.40 1.72
C ASP A 122 -7.51 14.30 2.73
N THR A 123 -7.40 13.04 2.34
CA THR A 123 -7.66 11.89 3.21
C THR A 123 -6.71 11.87 4.40
N ILE A 124 -5.40 12.07 4.16
CA ILE A 124 -4.38 12.16 5.22
C ILE A 124 -4.68 13.32 6.17
N SER A 125 -4.93 14.51 5.64
CA SER A 125 -5.20 15.71 6.42
C SER A 125 -6.40 15.52 7.34
N ASN A 126 -7.48 14.97 6.80
CA ASN A 126 -8.70 14.70 7.56
C ASN A 126 -8.47 13.61 8.62
N ALA A 127 -7.73 12.55 8.30
CA ALA A 127 -7.41 11.48 9.25
C ALA A 127 -6.57 12.01 10.43
N ILE A 128 -5.51 12.78 10.15
CA ILE A 128 -4.67 13.39 11.19
C ILE A 128 -5.50 14.31 12.07
N THR A 129 -6.32 15.17 11.48
CA THR A 129 -7.19 16.08 12.21
C THR A 129 -8.14 15.31 13.13
N ALA A 130 -8.78 14.26 12.64
CA ALA A 130 -9.69 13.43 13.43
C ALA A 130 -8.98 12.78 14.62
N ILE A 131 -7.76 12.24 14.41
CA ILE A 131 -6.95 11.62 15.46
C ILE A 131 -6.57 12.65 16.54
N VAL A 132 -6.14 13.85 16.14
CA VAL A 132 -5.77 14.90 17.09
C VAL A 132 -6.98 15.35 17.91
N VAL A 133 -8.12 15.57 17.26
CA VAL A 133 -9.36 15.96 17.95
C VAL A 133 -9.78 14.85 18.93
N ALA A 134 -9.79 13.60 18.51
CA ALA A 134 -10.13 12.47 19.37
C ALA A 134 -9.18 12.37 20.58
N ALA A 135 -7.87 12.52 20.37
CA ALA A 135 -6.88 12.50 21.44
C ALA A 135 -7.12 13.61 22.46
N VAL A 136 -7.41 14.83 22.01
CA VAL A 136 -7.75 15.95 22.90
C VAL A 136 -8.98 15.64 23.75
N PHE A 137 -10.05 15.10 23.14
CA PHE A 137 -11.24 14.71 23.89
C PHE A 137 -10.96 13.63 24.93
N ILE A 138 -10.14 12.62 24.59
CA ILE A 138 -9.76 11.55 25.52
C ILE A 138 -8.96 12.11 26.71
N ILE A 139 -8.08 13.10 26.47
CA ILE A 139 -7.26 13.71 27.54
C ILE A 139 -8.11 14.60 28.46
N LEU A 140 -9.12 15.30 27.91
CA LEU A 140 -9.99 16.19 28.66
C LEU A 140 -11.05 15.46 29.47
N PHE A 141 -11.44 14.24 29.11
CA PHE A 141 -12.48 13.45 29.75
C PHE A 141 -11.90 12.45 30.78
#